data_4a1f966576c1d13ed2bed93e59bd356e
#
_entry.id   4a1f966576c1d13ed2bed93e59bd356e
#
_cell.length_a   1.000
_cell.length_b   1.000
_cell.length_c   1.000
_cell.angle_alpha   90.00
_cell.angle_beta   90.00
_cell.angle_gamma   90.00
#
_symmetry.space_group_name_H-M   'P 1'
#
loop_
_entity.id
_entity.type
_entity.pdbx_description
1 polymer ?
#
loop_
_entity_poly.entity_id
_entity_poly.type
_entity_poly.pdbx_seq_one_letter_code
_entity_poly.pdbx_strand_id
1 'polypeptide(L)'
;MDKVLVKIGCREYKCQLATTEEQHRKGLMDVEYLAPDEGMLFEFSKEGTREFWMKNTPLELTQISINDDDEVEYVYQATPNDETLIPFENCKYLLEVNRTTDIQKGDDFEIDDSDDLNKYVMKVLAPDGSTQMSLQGGERIFSRISTKKMIKQAKKANSVRDNQDLYDKACRKLGKICLKELYAQNHRDQEYVQVPED
;
A
#
# COMPACT_ATOMS: atom_id res chain seq x y z
N MET A 1 4.60 0.65 -20.81
CA MET A 1 4.44 0.40 -19.37
C MET A 1 3.12 0.98 -18.93
N ASP A 2 2.35 0.22 -18.15
CA ASP A 2 1.09 0.72 -17.60
C ASP A 2 1.38 1.81 -16.57
N LYS A 3 0.39 2.71 -16.37
CA LYS A 3 0.48 3.76 -15.35
C LYS A 3 -0.51 3.43 -14.25
N VAL A 4 -0.08 3.60 -13.00
CA VAL A 4 -0.91 3.39 -11.81
C VAL A 4 -0.80 4.61 -10.89
N LEU A 5 -1.86 4.89 -10.15
CA LEU A 5 -1.83 5.87 -9.08
C LEU A 5 -1.48 5.16 -7.77
N VAL A 6 -0.38 5.59 -7.16
CA VAL A 6 0.10 5.07 -5.88
C VAL A 6 -0.19 6.09 -4.79
N LYS A 7 -0.80 5.63 -3.69
CA LYS A 7 -0.97 6.39 -2.46
C LYS A 7 -0.08 5.81 -1.38
N ILE A 8 0.72 6.65 -0.73
CA ILE A 8 1.64 6.23 0.31
C ILE A 8 1.75 7.34 1.38
N GLY A 9 1.47 6.99 2.64
CA GLY A 9 1.34 8.01 3.68
C GLY A 9 0.31 9.08 3.29
N CYS A 10 0.76 10.34 3.20
CA CYS A 10 -0.06 11.49 2.76
C CYS A 10 0.21 11.91 1.30
N ARG A 11 0.99 11.13 0.54
CA ARG A 11 1.41 11.45 -0.83
C ARG A 11 0.72 10.60 -1.86
N GLU A 12 0.58 11.17 -3.08
CA GLU A 12 0.10 10.46 -4.27
C GLU A 12 1.13 10.61 -5.38
N TYR A 13 1.39 9.50 -6.10
CA TYR A 13 2.34 9.45 -7.21
C TYR A 13 1.74 8.76 -8.42
N LYS A 14 1.96 9.32 -9.60
CA LYS A 14 1.66 8.72 -10.91
C LYS A 14 2.84 7.86 -11.33
N CYS A 15 2.74 6.56 -11.13
CA CYS A 15 3.86 5.65 -11.33
C CYS A 15 3.77 4.88 -12.63
N GLN A 16 4.90 4.67 -13.28
CA GLN A 16 5.04 3.61 -14.26
C GLN A 16 5.11 2.28 -13.53
N LEU A 17 4.34 1.28 -13.98
CA LEU A 17 4.32 -0.05 -13.37
C LEU A 17 5.26 -1.00 -14.10
N ALA A 18 6.28 -1.49 -13.40
CA ALA A 18 7.21 -2.50 -13.88
C ALA A 18 6.84 -3.88 -13.30
N THR A 19 6.52 -4.83 -14.19
CA THR A 19 6.09 -6.18 -13.81
C THR A 19 6.95 -7.28 -14.45
N THR A 20 7.79 -6.92 -15.43
CA THR A 20 8.65 -7.88 -16.12
C THR A 20 10.11 -7.73 -15.70
N GLU A 21 10.90 -8.81 -15.82
CA GLU A 21 12.34 -8.77 -15.50
C GLU A 21 13.11 -7.73 -16.33
N GLU A 22 12.72 -7.51 -17.59
CA GLU A 22 13.35 -6.50 -18.45
C GLU A 22 13.05 -5.09 -17.92
N GLN A 23 11.80 -4.81 -17.53
CA GLN A 23 11.40 -3.55 -16.93
C GLN A 23 12.09 -3.33 -15.58
N HIS A 24 12.17 -4.37 -14.73
CA HIS A 24 12.89 -4.32 -13.46
C HIS A 24 14.38 -3.99 -13.67
N ARG A 25 15.01 -4.59 -14.68
CA ARG A 25 16.42 -4.33 -14.98
C ARG A 25 16.66 -2.93 -15.52
N LYS A 26 15.75 -2.42 -16.35
CA LYS A 26 15.86 -1.06 -16.93
C LYS A 26 15.62 -0.01 -15.86
N GLY A 27 14.57 -0.15 -15.06
CA GLY A 27 14.19 0.85 -14.07
C GLY A 27 14.18 2.27 -14.64
N LEU A 28 14.68 3.23 -13.87
CA LEU A 28 14.85 4.64 -14.25
C LEU A 28 16.23 4.95 -14.86
N MET A 29 16.96 3.94 -15.35
CA MET A 29 18.23 4.18 -16.06
C MET A 29 18.04 5.11 -17.26
N ASP A 30 18.96 6.05 -17.42
CA ASP A 30 19.01 7.05 -18.49
C ASP A 30 17.81 8.05 -18.47
N VAL A 31 17.07 8.10 -17.37
CA VAL A 31 16.04 9.13 -17.15
C VAL A 31 16.73 10.33 -16.49
N GLU A 32 16.64 11.48 -17.13
CA GLU A 32 17.26 12.73 -16.66
C GLU A 32 16.33 13.57 -15.80
N TYR A 33 15.01 13.35 -15.91
CA TYR A 33 14.01 14.10 -15.18
C TYR A 33 12.81 13.23 -14.79
N LEU A 34 12.35 13.38 -13.57
CA LEU A 34 11.15 12.80 -13.01
C LEU A 34 10.33 13.93 -12.35
N ALA A 35 9.04 14.07 -12.69
CA ALA A 35 8.21 15.09 -12.07
C ALA A 35 8.00 14.80 -10.56
N PRO A 36 7.73 15.83 -9.72
CA PRO A 36 7.61 15.63 -8.26
C PRO A 36 6.50 14.66 -7.83
N ASP A 37 5.46 14.49 -8.66
CA ASP A 37 4.33 13.59 -8.46
C ASP A 37 4.44 12.30 -9.30
N GLU A 38 5.58 12.05 -9.92
CA GLU A 38 5.84 10.84 -10.70
C GLU A 38 6.78 9.88 -9.97
N GLY A 39 6.70 8.61 -10.35
CA GLY A 39 7.55 7.55 -9.83
C GLY A 39 7.57 6.31 -10.71
N MET A 40 8.27 5.31 -10.23
CA MET A 40 8.26 3.96 -10.80
C MET A 40 7.97 2.94 -9.72
N LEU A 41 6.96 2.11 -9.96
CA LEU A 41 6.57 1.03 -9.06
C LEU A 41 7.00 -0.31 -9.65
N PHE A 42 7.83 -1.03 -8.93
CA PHE A 42 8.25 -2.39 -9.26
C PHE A 42 7.37 -3.37 -8.49
N GLU A 43 6.65 -4.22 -9.22
CA GLU A 43 5.83 -5.26 -8.63
C GLU A 43 6.49 -6.63 -8.79
N PHE A 44 6.60 -7.37 -7.70
CA PHE A 44 7.12 -8.73 -7.69
C PHE A 44 6.00 -9.74 -7.45
N SER A 45 6.10 -10.91 -8.09
CA SER A 45 5.08 -11.97 -7.95
C SER A 45 4.94 -12.46 -6.49
N LYS A 46 6.02 -12.43 -5.72
CA LYS A 46 6.08 -12.83 -4.30
C LYS A 46 6.98 -11.87 -3.54
N GLU A 47 6.68 -11.68 -2.26
CA GLU A 47 7.57 -11.03 -1.32
C GLU A 47 8.90 -11.78 -1.20
N GLY A 48 10.00 -11.03 -1.04
CA GLY A 48 11.34 -11.60 -0.87
C GLY A 48 12.40 -10.51 -0.83
N THR A 49 13.66 -10.91 -0.71
CA THR A 49 14.79 -9.97 -0.79
C THR A 49 14.99 -9.54 -2.24
N ARG A 50 15.13 -8.22 -2.44
CA ARG A 50 15.41 -7.58 -3.73
C ARG A 50 16.63 -6.71 -3.61
N GLU A 51 17.46 -6.69 -4.64
CA GLU A 51 18.66 -5.85 -4.67
C GLU A 51 18.49 -4.79 -5.74
N PHE A 52 18.72 -3.53 -5.37
CA PHE A 52 18.63 -2.37 -6.26
C PHE A 52 19.90 -1.55 -6.24
N TRP A 53 20.18 -0.89 -7.32
CA TRP A 53 21.31 0.02 -7.52
C TRP A 53 20.84 1.28 -8.26
N MET A 54 21.73 2.26 -8.36
CA MET A 54 21.49 3.49 -9.10
C MET A 54 22.35 3.60 -10.39
N LYS A 55 22.75 2.46 -10.95
CA LYS A 55 23.54 2.44 -12.17
C LYS A 55 22.85 3.22 -13.30
N ASN A 56 23.59 4.12 -13.95
CA ASN A 56 23.09 5.00 -15.02
C ASN A 56 21.81 5.76 -14.65
N THR A 57 21.60 6.06 -13.38
CA THR A 57 20.43 6.78 -12.88
C THR A 57 20.91 8.09 -12.25
N PRO A 58 20.88 9.22 -12.99
CA PRO A 58 21.40 10.50 -12.51
C PRO A 58 20.47 11.22 -11.53
N LEU A 59 19.31 10.64 -11.23
CA LEU A 59 18.28 11.22 -10.36
C LEU A 59 18.62 11.01 -8.89
N GLU A 60 18.28 11.99 -8.04
CA GLU A 60 18.22 11.78 -6.60
C GLU A 60 16.89 11.11 -6.24
N LEU A 61 16.91 9.84 -5.87
CA LEU A 61 15.73 9.06 -5.60
C LEU A 61 15.62 8.65 -4.14
N THR A 62 14.37 8.49 -3.70
CA THR A 62 14.03 7.70 -2.53
C THR A 62 13.50 6.35 -3.01
N GLN A 63 14.15 5.27 -2.58
CA GLN A 63 13.74 3.89 -2.81
C GLN A 63 12.98 3.41 -1.56
N ILE A 64 11.77 2.92 -1.77
CA ILE A 64 10.84 2.57 -0.69
C ILE A 64 10.38 1.14 -0.91
N SER A 65 10.75 0.22 -0.02
CA SER A 65 10.23 -1.14 -0.07
C SER A 65 8.93 -1.26 0.69
N ILE A 66 8.01 -1.99 0.11
CA ILE A 66 6.67 -2.26 0.64
C ILE A 66 6.51 -3.78 0.77
N ASN A 67 6.04 -4.23 1.91
CA ASN A 67 5.83 -5.63 2.21
C ASN A 67 4.49 -6.17 1.67
N ASP A 68 4.24 -7.47 1.84
CA ASP A 68 2.99 -8.13 1.41
C ASP A 68 1.75 -7.70 2.22
N ASP A 69 1.93 -6.96 3.30
CA ASP A 69 0.86 -6.35 4.10
C ASP A 69 0.50 -4.92 3.66
N ASP A 70 1.06 -4.43 2.52
CA ASP A 70 0.91 -3.07 1.98
C ASP A 70 1.38 -1.98 2.97
N GLU A 71 2.47 -2.24 3.70
CA GLU A 71 3.10 -1.30 4.61
C GLU A 71 4.54 -1.02 4.17
N VAL A 72 5.00 0.22 4.33
CA VAL A 72 6.40 0.58 4.11
C VAL A 72 7.29 -0.19 5.08
N GLU A 73 8.21 -0.99 4.55
CA GLU A 73 9.16 -1.77 5.34
C GLU A 73 10.49 -1.00 5.51
N TYR A 74 10.98 -0.37 4.45
CA TYR A 74 12.25 0.34 4.47
C TYR A 74 12.25 1.52 3.51
N VAL A 75 12.92 2.62 3.89
CA VAL A 75 13.11 3.83 3.09
C VAL A 75 14.59 4.12 2.96
N TYR A 76 15.09 4.21 1.75
CA TYR A 76 16.48 4.46 1.43
C TYR A 76 16.63 5.70 0.55
N GLN A 77 17.56 6.59 0.93
CA GLN A 77 17.92 7.77 0.13
C GLN A 77 19.08 7.40 -0.80
N ALA A 78 18.75 7.13 -2.05
CA ALA A 78 19.70 6.64 -3.01
C ALA A 78 20.62 7.75 -3.57
N THR A 79 21.87 7.42 -3.81
CA THR A 79 22.85 8.31 -4.40
C THR A 79 22.88 8.13 -5.90
N PRO A 80 22.80 9.21 -6.72
CA PRO A 80 22.87 9.12 -8.17
C PRO A 80 24.11 8.35 -8.66
N ASN A 81 23.89 7.49 -9.66
CA ASN A 81 24.93 6.68 -10.32
C ASN A 81 25.75 5.75 -9.39
N ASP A 82 25.28 5.48 -8.17
CA ASP A 82 25.90 4.51 -7.28
C ASP A 82 25.57 3.08 -7.74
N GLU A 83 26.61 2.27 -7.99
CA GLU A 83 26.46 0.86 -8.39
C GLU A 83 26.44 -0.10 -7.20
N THR A 84 26.43 0.40 -5.97
CA THR A 84 26.29 -0.43 -4.77
C THR A 84 24.90 -1.07 -4.75
N LEU A 85 24.86 -2.39 -4.60
CA LEU A 85 23.61 -3.12 -4.43
C LEU A 85 23.08 -2.95 -3.00
N ILE A 86 21.88 -2.43 -2.89
CA ILE A 86 21.17 -2.23 -1.62
C ILE A 86 20.11 -3.32 -1.49
N PRO A 87 20.20 -4.20 -0.48
CA PRO A 87 19.20 -5.24 -0.27
C PRO A 87 17.97 -4.68 0.45
N PHE A 88 16.79 -5.01 -0.07
CA PHE A 88 15.49 -4.74 0.52
C PHE A 88 14.84 -6.07 0.89
N GLU A 89 14.77 -6.37 2.17
CA GLU A 89 14.09 -7.55 2.70
C GLU A 89 12.57 -7.36 2.70
N ASN A 90 11.81 -8.46 2.67
CA ASN A 90 10.34 -8.46 2.70
C ASN A 90 9.72 -7.52 1.63
N CYS A 91 10.35 -7.46 0.46
CA CYS A 91 9.95 -6.55 -0.61
C CYS A 91 8.96 -7.23 -1.56
N LYS A 92 7.68 -6.81 -1.50
CA LYS A 92 6.63 -7.16 -2.45
C LYS A 92 6.53 -6.13 -3.56
N TYR A 93 6.68 -4.86 -3.21
CA TYR A 93 6.81 -3.73 -4.14
C TYR A 93 8.02 -2.89 -3.76
N LEU A 94 8.66 -2.30 -4.76
CA LEU A 94 9.61 -1.20 -4.55
C LEU A 94 9.10 0.02 -5.31
N LEU A 95 9.02 1.15 -4.63
CA LEU A 95 8.65 2.43 -5.21
C LEU A 95 9.87 3.34 -5.28
N GLU A 96 10.16 3.85 -6.48
CA GLU A 96 11.16 4.89 -6.70
C GLU A 96 10.47 6.22 -7.01
N VAL A 97 10.77 7.24 -6.23
CA VAL A 97 10.26 8.62 -6.38
C VAL A 97 11.39 9.61 -6.21
N ASN A 98 11.18 10.87 -6.61
CA ASN A 98 12.11 11.94 -6.26
C ASN A 98 12.38 11.98 -4.76
N ARG A 99 13.57 12.44 -4.38
CA ARG A 99 14.01 12.52 -2.99
C ARG A 99 12.95 13.14 -2.10
N THR A 100 12.53 12.40 -1.08
CA THR A 100 11.53 12.83 -0.10
C THR A 100 11.88 12.34 1.30
N THR A 101 11.46 13.06 2.33
CA THR A 101 11.58 12.69 3.75
C THR A 101 10.22 12.48 4.40
N ASP A 102 9.14 12.58 3.63
CA ASP A 102 7.76 12.56 4.14
C ASP A 102 7.20 11.14 4.29
N ILE A 103 7.96 10.13 3.87
CA ILE A 103 7.55 8.72 3.91
C ILE A 103 8.42 7.98 4.92
N GLN A 104 7.80 7.17 5.77
CA GLN A 104 8.49 6.46 6.84
C GLN A 104 7.98 5.01 6.95
N LYS A 105 8.80 4.18 7.63
CA LYS A 105 8.40 2.80 7.95
C LYS A 105 7.05 2.76 8.68
N GLY A 106 6.19 1.87 8.19
CA GLY A 106 4.85 1.68 8.73
C GLY A 106 3.77 2.55 8.06
N ASP A 107 4.15 3.44 7.13
CA ASP A 107 3.16 4.15 6.32
C ASP A 107 2.37 3.16 5.46
N ASP A 108 1.11 3.48 5.26
CA ASP A 108 0.20 2.70 4.43
C ASP A 108 0.49 2.92 2.94
N PHE A 109 0.48 1.84 2.17
CA PHE A 109 0.62 1.86 0.71
C PHE A 109 -0.64 1.35 0.03
N GLU A 110 -1.03 1.97 -1.09
CA GLU A 110 -2.14 1.55 -1.93
C GLU A 110 -1.86 1.85 -3.41
N ILE A 111 -2.24 0.89 -4.26
CA ILE A 111 -2.40 1.13 -5.70
C ILE A 111 -3.89 1.40 -5.93
N ASP A 112 -4.23 2.54 -6.55
CA ASP A 112 -5.64 2.89 -6.84
C ASP A 112 -6.12 2.13 -8.09
N ASP A 113 -6.75 1.00 -7.84
CA ASP A 113 -7.49 0.21 -8.84
C ASP A 113 -8.97 0.55 -8.73
N SER A 114 -9.40 1.66 -9.31
CA SER A 114 -10.77 2.17 -9.17
C SER A 114 -11.90 1.20 -9.59
N ASP A 115 -11.58 0.14 -10.32
CA ASP A 115 -12.56 -0.76 -10.92
C ASP A 115 -12.88 -2.03 -10.11
N ASP A 116 -12.08 -2.41 -9.09
CA ASP A 116 -12.22 -3.74 -8.45
C ASP A 116 -13.05 -3.78 -7.14
N LEU A 117 -13.41 -2.63 -6.57
CA LEU A 117 -14.07 -2.59 -5.26
C LEU A 117 -15.56 -2.96 -5.26
N ASN A 118 -16.22 -2.87 -6.39
CA ASN A 118 -17.64 -3.24 -6.51
C ASN A 118 -17.87 -4.77 -6.46
N LYS A 119 -16.81 -5.55 -6.43
CA LYS A 119 -16.83 -7.02 -6.46
C LYS A 119 -17.00 -7.69 -5.11
N TYR A 120 -16.77 -6.98 -4.01
CA TYR A 120 -16.71 -7.59 -2.68
C TYR A 120 -17.90 -7.20 -1.83
N VAL A 121 -18.58 -8.21 -1.29
CA VAL A 121 -19.57 -8.07 -0.23
C VAL A 121 -18.96 -8.55 1.08
N MET A 122 -18.82 -7.65 2.03
CA MET A 122 -18.46 -8.03 3.40
C MET A 122 -19.71 -8.28 4.20
N LYS A 123 -19.78 -9.43 4.90
CA LYS A 123 -20.85 -9.75 5.83
C LYS A 123 -20.29 -9.76 7.26
N VAL A 124 -20.90 -8.98 8.13
CA VAL A 124 -20.67 -9.09 9.56
C VAL A 124 -21.64 -10.12 10.10
N LEU A 125 -21.10 -11.21 10.65
CA LEU A 125 -21.88 -12.29 11.22
C LEU A 125 -21.99 -12.11 12.75
N ALA A 126 -23.17 -12.38 13.29
CA ALA A 126 -23.36 -12.57 14.72
C ALA A 126 -22.67 -13.88 15.17
N PRO A 127 -22.47 -14.07 16.50
CA PRO A 127 -21.87 -15.30 17.02
C PRO A 127 -22.65 -16.58 16.66
N ASP A 128 -23.93 -16.47 16.37
CA ASP A 128 -24.79 -17.57 15.91
C ASP A 128 -24.70 -17.87 14.40
N GLY A 129 -23.84 -17.11 13.66
CA GLY A 129 -23.64 -17.24 12.22
C GLY A 129 -24.66 -16.47 11.36
N SER A 130 -25.63 -15.78 11.97
CA SER A 130 -26.58 -14.93 11.23
C SER A 130 -25.88 -13.66 10.70
N THR A 131 -26.35 -13.14 9.56
CA THR A 131 -25.79 -11.90 8.99
C THR A 131 -26.36 -10.70 9.71
N GLN A 132 -25.55 -9.97 10.49
CA GLN A 132 -25.93 -8.72 11.12
C GLN A 132 -25.86 -7.53 10.16
N MET A 133 -24.90 -7.51 9.26
CA MET A 133 -24.68 -6.43 8.31
C MET A 133 -24.04 -6.97 7.04
N SER A 134 -24.43 -6.43 5.91
CA SER A 134 -23.78 -6.69 4.62
C SER A 134 -23.31 -5.37 4.04
N LEU A 135 -22.03 -5.26 3.72
CA LEU A 135 -21.40 -4.10 3.12
C LEU A 135 -20.96 -4.44 1.72
N GLN A 136 -21.35 -3.65 0.74
CA GLN A 136 -20.84 -3.76 -0.62
C GLN A 136 -19.59 -2.87 -0.77
N GLY A 137 -18.64 -3.29 -1.59
CA GLY A 137 -17.52 -2.47 -1.95
C GLY A 137 -18.00 -1.14 -2.53
N GLY A 138 -17.54 -0.01 -1.95
CA GLY A 138 -17.96 1.33 -2.33
C GLY A 138 -18.97 1.99 -1.38
N GLU A 139 -19.56 1.27 -0.44
CA GLU A 139 -20.32 1.89 0.67
C GLU A 139 -19.36 2.63 1.61
N ARG A 140 -19.74 3.86 1.99
CA ARG A 140 -18.83 4.84 2.63
C ARG A 140 -18.65 4.65 4.14
N ILE A 141 -18.79 3.46 4.68
CA ILE A 141 -18.54 3.21 6.11
C ILE A 141 -17.04 3.13 6.38
N PHE A 142 -16.28 2.61 5.42
CA PHE A 142 -14.80 2.55 5.51
C PHE A 142 -14.19 3.19 4.27
N SER A 143 -12.98 3.72 4.39
CA SER A 143 -12.22 4.17 3.23
C SER A 143 -11.96 3.00 2.27
N ARG A 144 -11.70 3.29 0.99
CA ARG A 144 -11.33 2.26 0.01
C ARG A 144 -10.09 1.49 0.46
N ILE A 145 -9.11 2.20 1.01
CA ILE A 145 -7.86 1.63 1.54
C ILE A 145 -8.17 0.63 2.66
N SER A 146 -8.94 1.05 3.64
CA SER A 146 -9.29 0.19 4.78
C SER A 146 -10.12 -1.01 4.38
N THR A 147 -11.03 -0.86 3.41
CA THR A 147 -11.82 -1.97 2.88
C THR A 147 -10.94 -3.01 2.22
N LYS A 148 -9.99 -2.61 1.35
CA LYS A 148 -9.02 -3.52 0.71
C LYS A 148 -8.16 -4.24 1.76
N LYS A 149 -7.62 -3.50 2.74
CA LYS A 149 -6.81 -4.07 3.83
C LYS A 149 -7.60 -5.08 4.66
N MET A 150 -8.86 -4.77 5.00
CA MET A 150 -9.73 -5.68 5.73
C MET A 150 -10.00 -6.96 4.95
N ILE A 151 -10.30 -6.86 3.65
CA ILE A 151 -10.52 -8.02 2.78
C ILE A 151 -9.25 -8.87 2.69
N LYS A 152 -8.08 -8.26 2.45
CA LYS A 152 -6.79 -8.95 2.40
C LYS A 152 -6.50 -9.67 3.72
N GLN A 153 -6.67 -8.98 4.84
CA GLN A 153 -6.43 -9.56 6.15
C GLN A 153 -7.43 -10.67 6.50
N ALA A 154 -8.69 -10.54 6.11
CA ALA A 154 -9.70 -11.60 6.29
C ALA A 154 -9.36 -12.85 5.45
N LYS A 155 -8.90 -12.67 4.20
CA LYS A 155 -8.42 -13.77 3.35
C LYS A 155 -7.20 -14.47 4.00
N LYS A 156 -6.24 -13.70 4.53
CA LYS A 156 -5.07 -14.23 5.23
C LYS A 156 -5.47 -15.02 6.50
N ALA A 157 -6.42 -14.50 7.29
CA ALA A 157 -6.95 -15.23 8.44
C ALA A 157 -7.58 -16.56 8.03
N ASN A 158 -8.40 -16.58 6.97
CA ASN A 158 -9.00 -17.81 6.47
C ASN A 158 -7.96 -18.83 5.97
N SER A 159 -6.87 -18.37 5.31
CA SER A 159 -5.83 -19.27 4.79
C SER A 159 -4.99 -19.94 5.87
N VAL A 160 -4.99 -19.42 7.10
CA VAL A 160 -4.21 -19.95 8.24
C VAL A 160 -5.12 -20.47 9.35
N ARG A 161 -6.38 -20.77 9.05
CA ARG A 161 -7.42 -21.16 10.01
C ARG A 161 -7.05 -22.40 10.83
N ASP A 162 -6.29 -23.32 10.25
CA ASP A 162 -5.87 -24.55 10.90
C ASP A 162 -4.67 -24.36 11.85
N ASN A 163 -4.07 -23.17 11.89
CA ASN A 163 -3.02 -22.79 12.82
C ASN A 163 -3.52 -21.69 13.75
N GLN A 164 -3.87 -22.06 15.00
CA GLN A 164 -4.52 -21.16 15.95
C GLN A 164 -3.71 -19.89 16.22
N ASP A 165 -2.39 -19.99 16.39
CA ASP A 165 -1.55 -18.82 16.69
C ASP A 165 -1.49 -17.81 15.53
N LEU A 166 -1.36 -18.32 14.30
CA LEU A 166 -1.36 -17.48 13.09
C LEU A 166 -2.74 -16.88 12.84
N TYR A 167 -3.80 -17.66 13.07
CA TYR A 167 -5.17 -17.18 12.95
C TYR A 167 -5.47 -16.05 13.93
N ASP A 168 -5.12 -16.22 15.22
CA ASP A 168 -5.32 -15.20 16.25
C ASP A 168 -4.52 -13.91 15.96
N LYS A 169 -3.30 -14.06 15.44
CA LYS A 169 -2.48 -12.90 15.00
C LYS A 169 -3.15 -12.14 13.85
N ALA A 170 -3.66 -12.88 12.87
CA ALA A 170 -4.35 -12.30 11.70
C ALA A 170 -5.65 -11.60 12.12
N CYS A 171 -6.45 -12.20 13.02
CA CYS A 171 -7.67 -11.60 13.54
C CYS A 171 -7.40 -10.34 14.37
N ARG A 172 -6.34 -10.32 15.19
CA ARG A 172 -5.93 -9.12 15.93
C ARG A 172 -5.53 -7.98 14.98
N LYS A 173 -4.82 -8.28 13.88
CA LYS A 173 -4.46 -7.28 12.87
C LYS A 173 -5.70 -6.72 12.19
N LEU A 174 -6.65 -7.56 11.79
CA LEU A 174 -7.94 -7.14 11.23
C LEU A 174 -8.70 -6.20 12.17
N GLY A 175 -8.78 -6.56 13.46
CA GLY A 175 -9.43 -5.73 14.47
C GLY A 175 -8.79 -4.35 14.63
N LYS A 176 -7.46 -4.25 14.57
CA LYS A 176 -6.74 -2.97 14.62
C LYS A 176 -7.06 -2.08 13.40
N ILE A 177 -7.14 -2.67 12.20
CA ILE A 177 -7.50 -1.93 10.98
C ILE A 177 -8.91 -1.35 11.11
N CYS A 178 -9.89 -2.16 11.56
CA CYS A 178 -11.26 -1.71 11.77
C CYS A 178 -11.37 -0.57 12.80
N LEU A 179 -10.69 -0.70 13.95
CA LEU A 179 -10.70 0.32 15.00
C LEU A 179 -10.05 1.62 14.54
N LYS A 180 -8.92 1.56 13.82
CA LYS A 180 -8.24 2.75 13.29
C LYS A 180 -9.16 3.53 12.36
N GLU A 181 -9.87 2.83 11.48
CA GLU A 181 -10.78 3.48 10.53
C GLU A 181 -12.02 4.08 11.19
N LEU A 182 -12.62 3.36 12.14
CA LEU A 182 -13.76 3.89 12.91
C LEU A 182 -13.37 5.16 13.68
N TYR A 183 -12.17 5.18 14.26
CA TYR A 183 -11.66 6.38 14.94
C TYR A 183 -11.50 7.55 13.96
N ALA A 184 -10.88 7.32 12.79
CA ALA A 184 -10.69 8.33 11.77
C ALA A 184 -12.03 8.87 11.22
N GLN A 185 -13.03 8.01 11.07
CA GLN A 185 -14.37 8.41 10.64
C GLN A 185 -15.06 9.31 11.68
N ASN A 186 -15.04 8.93 12.95
CA ASN A 186 -15.62 9.74 14.02
C ASN A 186 -15.02 11.15 14.10
N HIS A 187 -13.75 11.31 13.75
CA HIS A 187 -13.09 12.63 13.73
C HIS A 187 -13.50 13.44 12.50
N ARG A 188 -13.68 12.79 11.34
CA ARG A 188 -14.21 13.48 10.14
C ARG A 188 -15.63 13.96 10.33
N ASP A 189 -16.48 13.16 10.96
CA ASP A 189 -17.88 13.52 11.22
C ASP A 189 -18.01 14.67 12.22
N GLN A 190 -17.04 14.88 13.11
CA GLN A 190 -16.99 16.03 14.01
C GLN A 190 -16.56 17.34 13.33
N GLU A 191 -15.76 17.29 12.27
CA GLU A 191 -15.40 18.46 11.47
C GLU A 191 -16.55 18.98 10.58
N TYR A 192 -17.51 18.11 10.22
CA TYR A 192 -18.68 18.48 9.39
C TYR A 192 -19.86 19.10 10.17
N VAL A 193 -19.79 19.21 11.49
CA VAL A 193 -20.85 19.77 12.34
C VAL A 193 -20.72 21.28 12.59
N GLN A 194 -19.78 21.97 11.96
CA GLN A 194 -19.77 23.43 11.95
C GLN A 194 -20.43 23.96 10.67
N VAL A 195 -21.76 23.94 10.63
CA VAL A 195 -22.53 24.81 9.76
C VAL A 195 -22.66 26.14 10.49
N PRO A 196 -22.18 27.26 9.93
CA PRO A 196 -22.53 28.57 10.48
C PRO A 196 -24.01 28.77 10.29
N GLU A 197 -24.70 29.08 11.37
CA GLU A 197 -26.02 29.70 11.31
C GLU A 197 -25.84 31.14 10.85
N ASP A 198 -26.80 31.56 9.98
CA ASP A 198 -27.18 32.87 9.47
C ASP A 198 -26.56 33.31 8.15
#